data_3b40c38a09745b8706e27674d5a62a66
#
_entry.id   3b40c38a09745b8706e27674d5a62a66
#
_cell.length_a   1.000
_cell.length_b   1.000
_cell.length_c   1.000
_cell.angle_alpha   90.00
_cell.angle_beta   90.00
_cell.angle_gamma   90.00
#
_symmetry.space_group_name_H-M   'P 1'
#
loop_
_entity.id
_entity.type
_entity.pdbx_description
1 polymer ?
#
loop_
_entity_poly.entity_id
_entity_poly.type
_entity_poly.pdbx_seq_one_letter_code
_entity_poly.pdbx_strand_id
1 'polypeptide(L)'
;MKIKFVVACALVGAMSSFGLSPALSAPSTEPTNLVALFKARQQSNSAEAEKPTKAPKKASAVSGRAAPATQGSTAKRSQSKGTTARNAKGGSAYSGLINRYASTYGVPSALAHAVVRHESNFQPNVRGKAGEIGLMQIKLSTARGLGYTGSAKGLYEPSTNIQFGMKYLAQAQKLGGGSTCGTILKYNAGHGATRMNPISAKYCSSVKAYMRAL
;
A
#
# COMPACT_ATOMS: atom_id res chain seq x y z
N MET A 1 27.63 38.23 -35.60
CA MET A 1 29.09 38.15 -35.34
C MET A 1 29.43 36.69 -35.11
N LYS A 2 30.22 36.12 -36.03
CA LYS A 2 30.72 34.74 -36.00
C LYS A 2 32.10 34.75 -35.37
N ILE A 3 32.31 34.01 -34.31
CA ILE A 3 33.66 33.79 -33.79
C ILE A 3 33.99 32.29 -33.92
N LYS A 4 34.85 32.00 -34.83
CA LYS A 4 35.53 30.72 -35.01
C LYS A 4 36.76 30.74 -34.11
N PHE A 5 37.03 29.69 -33.35
CA PHE A 5 38.37 29.41 -32.87
C PHE A 5 38.81 28.02 -33.31
N VAL A 6 40.02 28.02 -33.81
CA VAL A 6 40.72 26.97 -34.53
C VAL A 6 41.64 26.23 -33.57
N VAL A 7 41.60 24.94 -33.65
CA VAL A 7 42.63 23.87 -33.59
C VAL A 7 44.01 24.24 -33.01
N ALA A 8 44.51 23.40 -32.12
CA ALA A 8 45.92 22.99 -32.14
C ALA A 8 46.07 21.56 -31.62
N CYS A 9 46.56 20.69 -32.53
CA CYS A 9 47.12 19.38 -32.21
C CYS A 9 48.49 19.54 -31.56
N ALA A 10 48.81 18.64 -30.61
CA ALA A 10 50.20 18.26 -30.36
C ALA A 10 50.27 16.78 -29.99
N LEU A 11 50.87 16.01 -30.89
CA LEU A 11 51.37 14.66 -30.69
C LEU A 11 52.73 14.71 -29.97
N VAL A 12 53.12 13.68 -29.29
CA VAL A 12 54.41 13.06 -28.92
C VAL A 12 54.23 12.38 -27.57
N GLY A 13 54.54 11.15 -27.28
CA GLY A 13 55.36 10.13 -27.83
C GLY A 13 55.36 8.93 -26.84
N ALA A 14 55.67 7.79 -27.33
CA ALA A 14 55.74 6.49 -26.68
C ALA A 14 56.74 6.41 -25.53
N MET A 15 56.45 5.53 -24.53
CA MET A 15 57.43 4.53 -24.07
C MET A 15 56.78 3.44 -23.21
N SER A 16 57.11 2.23 -23.57
CA SER A 16 56.74 0.95 -22.96
C SER A 16 57.30 0.80 -21.55
N SER A 17 56.49 0.19 -20.66
CA SER A 17 57.03 -0.55 -19.52
C SER A 17 56.07 -1.67 -19.16
N PHE A 18 56.54 -2.90 -19.30
CA PHE A 18 55.97 -4.11 -18.81
C PHE A 18 55.90 -4.07 -17.27
N GLY A 19 54.70 -4.17 -16.71
CA GLY A 19 54.50 -4.35 -15.31
C GLY A 19 53.40 -5.40 -15.09
N LEU A 20 53.80 -6.57 -14.62
CA LEU A 20 52.87 -7.58 -14.09
C LEU A 20 52.09 -6.94 -12.93
N SER A 21 50.78 -6.89 -13.07
CA SER A 21 49.89 -6.56 -11.95
C SER A 21 49.11 -7.79 -11.56
N PRO A 22 49.01 -8.13 -10.28
CA PRO A 22 48.15 -9.19 -9.81
C PRO A 22 46.68 -8.75 -9.96
N ALA A 23 45.85 -9.65 -10.43
CA ALA A 23 44.40 -9.49 -10.53
C ALA A 23 43.82 -9.25 -9.14
N LEU A 24 43.48 -7.99 -8.86
CA LEU A 24 42.55 -7.67 -7.77
C LEU A 24 41.15 -7.95 -8.31
N SER A 25 40.55 -9.01 -7.78
CA SER A 25 39.12 -9.26 -7.97
C SER A 25 38.33 -8.06 -7.46
N ALA A 26 37.69 -7.34 -8.38
CA ALA A 26 36.72 -6.33 -8.03
C ALA A 26 35.52 -7.00 -7.36
N PRO A 27 34.97 -6.44 -6.28
CA PRO A 27 33.72 -6.92 -5.74
C PRO A 27 32.63 -6.70 -6.78
N SER A 28 31.99 -7.77 -7.24
CA SER A 28 30.80 -7.73 -8.04
C SER A 28 29.70 -7.03 -7.24
N THR A 29 29.44 -5.76 -7.58
CA THR A 29 28.22 -5.08 -7.18
C THR A 29 27.06 -5.74 -7.91
N GLU A 30 26.54 -6.83 -7.34
CA GLU A 30 25.23 -7.30 -7.75
C GLU A 30 24.22 -6.18 -7.48
N PRO A 31 23.48 -5.72 -8.50
CA PRO A 31 22.34 -4.88 -8.25
C PRO A 31 21.35 -5.73 -7.44
N THR A 32 21.15 -5.35 -6.20
CA THR A 32 20.11 -5.94 -5.32
C THR A 32 18.75 -5.70 -6.00
N ASN A 33 18.40 -6.63 -6.87
CA ASN A 33 17.15 -6.59 -7.60
C ASN A 33 16.04 -7.01 -6.60
N LEU A 34 15.45 -6.02 -5.94
CA LEU A 34 14.31 -6.22 -5.03
C LEU A 34 13.19 -7.06 -5.69
N VAL A 35 13.06 -6.98 -7.01
CA VAL A 35 12.09 -7.77 -7.78
C VAL A 35 12.45 -9.26 -7.79
N ALA A 36 13.74 -9.60 -7.86
CA ALA A 36 14.20 -11.00 -7.79
C ALA A 36 14.00 -11.60 -6.40
N LEU A 37 14.25 -10.82 -5.34
CA LEU A 37 13.96 -11.23 -3.95
C LEU A 37 12.45 -11.43 -3.70
N PHE A 38 11.60 -10.60 -4.30
CA PHE A 38 10.15 -10.77 -4.24
C PHE A 38 9.68 -12.02 -4.97
N LYS A 39 10.27 -12.33 -6.13
CA LYS A 39 9.93 -13.52 -6.93
C LYS A 39 10.38 -14.82 -6.26
N ALA A 40 11.56 -14.83 -5.67
CA ALA A 40 12.08 -15.98 -4.91
C ALA A 40 11.24 -16.27 -3.65
N ARG A 41 10.77 -15.21 -2.96
CA ARG A 41 9.94 -15.38 -1.75
C ARG A 41 8.50 -15.82 -2.08
N GLN A 42 7.99 -15.56 -3.28
CA GLN A 42 6.71 -16.11 -3.71
C GLN A 42 6.78 -17.58 -4.08
N GLN A 43 7.91 -18.05 -4.60
CA GLN A 43 8.11 -19.46 -4.95
C GLN A 43 8.30 -20.36 -3.73
N SER A 44 8.93 -19.88 -2.66
CA SER A 44 9.08 -20.64 -1.40
C SER A 44 7.76 -20.81 -0.62
N ASN A 45 6.81 -19.86 -0.77
CA ASN A 45 5.50 -19.98 -0.12
C ASN A 45 4.49 -20.86 -0.87
N SER A 46 4.78 -21.26 -2.11
CA SER A 46 3.92 -22.16 -2.89
C SER A 46 4.23 -23.64 -2.64
N ALA A 47 5.36 -23.96 -2.01
CA ALA A 47 5.79 -25.34 -1.77
C ALA A 47 5.37 -25.91 -0.41
N GLU A 48 4.78 -25.11 0.48
CA GLU A 48 4.42 -25.53 1.85
C GLU A 48 2.90 -25.70 2.08
N ALA A 49 2.10 -25.74 1.02
CA ALA A 49 0.63 -25.84 1.12
C ALA A 49 0.04 -27.19 0.66
N GLU A 50 0.81 -28.29 0.72
CA GLU A 50 0.25 -29.63 0.46
C GLU A 50 0.74 -30.65 1.46
N LYS A 51 0.05 -30.74 2.59
CA LYS A 51 -0.03 -31.99 3.35
C LYS A 51 -1.33 -32.06 4.15
N PRO A 52 -2.26 -32.94 3.82
CA PRO A 52 -3.48 -33.12 4.59
C PRO A 52 -3.22 -34.04 5.79
N THR A 53 -3.42 -33.58 7.01
CA THR A 53 -3.51 -34.41 8.18
C THR A 53 -4.97 -34.52 8.64
N LYS A 54 -5.39 -35.78 8.63
CA LYS A 54 -6.66 -36.34 9.11
C LYS A 54 -6.99 -35.91 10.55
N ALA A 55 -8.25 -35.60 10.75
CA ALA A 55 -8.89 -35.45 12.05
C ALA A 55 -9.05 -36.81 12.74
N PRO A 56 -9.16 -36.84 14.08
CA PRO A 56 -10.08 -37.76 14.72
C PRO A 56 -11.19 -37.00 15.48
N LYS A 57 -12.42 -37.49 15.23
CA LYS A 57 -13.61 -37.31 16.06
C LYS A 57 -13.40 -37.91 17.42
N LYS A 58 -13.83 -37.22 18.50
CA LYS A 58 -14.61 -37.86 19.57
C LYS A 58 -15.41 -36.82 20.37
N ALA A 59 -16.67 -37.12 20.49
CA ALA A 59 -17.66 -36.46 21.30
C ALA A 59 -17.49 -36.84 22.78
N SER A 60 -17.91 -35.96 23.68
CA SER A 60 -18.72 -36.34 24.83
C SER A 60 -19.28 -35.08 25.51
N ALA A 61 -20.58 -35.11 25.70
CA ALA A 61 -21.41 -34.20 26.50
C ALA A 61 -21.24 -34.45 27.98
N VAL A 62 -21.61 -33.43 28.82
CA VAL A 62 -22.38 -33.47 30.06
C VAL A 62 -22.40 -32.05 30.65
N SER A 63 -23.49 -31.34 30.62
CA SER A 63 -24.56 -31.10 31.62
C SER A 63 -24.11 -30.60 32.98
N GLY A 64 -24.68 -29.45 33.40
CA GLY A 64 -24.88 -29.17 34.83
C GLY A 64 -24.66 -27.72 35.28
N ARG A 65 -25.62 -26.78 35.15
CA ARG A 65 -26.49 -26.22 36.21
C ARG A 65 -25.92 -25.14 37.15
N ALA A 66 -26.68 -24.03 37.16
CA ALA A 66 -26.99 -23.11 38.23
C ALA A 66 -26.09 -21.90 38.52
N ALA A 67 -26.72 -20.74 38.32
CA ALA A 67 -26.38 -19.46 38.93
C ALA A 67 -26.76 -19.47 40.43
N PRO A 68 -26.31 -18.49 41.25
CA PRO A 68 -27.12 -17.28 41.37
C PRO A 68 -26.36 -15.94 41.48
N ALA A 69 -27.14 -14.90 41.33
CA ALA A 69 -26.86 -13.47 41.35
C ALA A 69 -26.32 -12.95 42.70
N THR A 70 -25.63 -11.78 42.66
CA THR A 70 -25.83 -10.64 43.57
C THR A 70 -25.04 -9.41 43.05
N GLN A 71 -25.76 -8.33 42.69
CA GLN A 71 -25.66 -6.92 43.09
C GLN A 71 -24.23 -6.33 43.15
N GLY A 72 -23.88 -5.28 42.43
CA GLY A 72 -24.49 -3.97 42.36
C GLY A 72 -23.36 -2.96 42.55
N SER A 73 -23.02 -2.16 41.55
CA SER A 73 -22.37 -0.84 41.77
C SER A 73 -22.64 0.05 40.56
N THR A 74 -23.42 1.06 40.81
CA THR A 74 -23.78 2.16 39.95
C THR A 74 -22.57 2.99 39.58
N ALA A 75 -22.03 2.86 38.40
CA ALA A 75 -21.15 3.85 37.79
C ALA A 75 -21.94 4.63 36.74
N LYS A 76 -22.21 5.86 37.07
CA LYS A 76 -22.90 6.92 36.31
C LYS A 76 -22.25 7.08 34.92
N ARG A 77 -22.87 6.46 33.93
CA ARG A 77 -22.50 6.62 32.51
C ARG A 77 -22.93 8.01 32.08
N SER A 78 -21.95 8.91 32.02
CA SER A 78 -22.10 10.21 31.38
C SER A 78 -22.39 9.97 29.89
N GLN A 79 -23.67 10.06 29.54
CA GLN A 79 -24.09 10.13 28.14
C GLN A 79 -23.67 11.50 27.62
N SER A 80 -22.53 11.57 26.95
CA SER A 80 -22.26 12.68 26.04
C SER A 80 -23.25 12.55 24.89
N LYS A 81 -24.25 13.37 24.93
CA LYS A 81 -25.21 13.63 23.87
C LYS A 81 -24.43 13.96 22.61
N GLY A 82 -24.26 12.97 21.73
CA GLY A 82 -23.67 13.16 20.41
C GLY A 82 -24.54 14.15 19.66
N THR A 83 -24.05 15.36 19.56
CA THR A 83 -24.57 16.38 18.68
C THR A 83 -24.44 15.85 17.27
N THR A 84 -25.53 15.47 16.68
CA THR A 84 -25.68 15.19 15.26
C THR A 84 -25.40 16.49 14.52
N ALA A 85 -24.13 16.80 14.30
CA ALA A 85 -23.72 17.83 13.36
C ALA A 85 -24.09 17.32 11.96
N ARG A 86 -25.24 17.77 11.50
CA ARG A 86 -25.68 17.62 10.11
C ARG A 86 -24.63 18.20 9.18
N ASN A 87 -24.11 17.36 8.34
CA ASN A 87 -23.54 17.63 7.03
C ASN A 87 -23.37 19.10 6.64
N ALA A 88 -22.16 19.59 6.84
CA ALA A 88 -21.62 20.61 5.98
C ALA A 88 -20.60 19.95 5.07
N LYS A 89 -20.93 19.84 3.76
CA LYS A 89 -20.05 19.54 2.64
C LYS A 89 -18.93 18.49 2.85
N GLY A 90 -19.23 17.24 2.52
CA GLY A 90 -18.21 16.34 1.97
C GLY A 90 -17.25 15.62 2.92
N GLY A 91 -17.41 15.73 4.25
CA GLY A 91 -16.59 14.97 5.20
C GLY A 91 -17.19 13.58 5.49
N SER A 92 -16.45 12.49 5.16
CA SER A 92 -16.82 11.16 5.61
C SER A 92 -16.52 10.98 7.10
N ALA A 93 -17.15 9.98 7.74
CA ALA A 93 -16.84 9.57 9.11
C ALA A 93 -15.35 9.22 9.33
N TYR A 94 -14.61 8.97 8.25
CA TYR A 94 -13.20 8.58 8.26
C TYR A 94 -12.24 9.72 7.91
N SER A 95 -12.72 10.96 7.70
CA SER A 95 -11.89 12.09 7.28
C SER A 95 -10.69 12.32 8.20
N GLY A 96 -10.88 12.23 9.51
CA GLY A 96 -9.78 12.36 10.47
C GLY A 96 -8.70 11.29 10.32
N LEU A 97 -9.09 10.04 10.07
CA LEU A 97 -8.15 8.93 9.81
C LEU A 97 -7.42 9.12 8.48
N ILE A 98 -8.16 9.46 7.43
CA ILE A 98 -7.60 9.70 6.09
C ILE A 98 -6.56 10.81 6.16
N ASN A 99 -6.89 11.96 6.76
CA ASN A 99 -5.98 13.09 6.88
C ASN A 99 -4.73 12.74 7.68
N ARG A 100 -4.87 12.03 8.80
CA ARG A 100 -3.75 11.60 9.63
C ARG A 100 -2.77 10.71 8.86
N TYR A 101 -3.26 9.66 8.21
CA TYR A 101 -2.39 8.76 7.46
C TYR A 101 -1.87 9.37 6.16
N ALA A 102 -2.64 10.23 5.50
CA ALA A 102 -2.16 11.01 4.36
C ALA A 102 -0.96 11.88 4.76
N SER A 103 -1.06 12.63 5.85
CA SER A 103 0.05 13.41 6.41
C SER A 103 1.24 12.53 6.80
N THR A 104 1.00 11.41 7.51
CA THR A 104 2.05 10.48 7.95
C THR A 104 2.88 9.94 6.78
N TYR A 105 2.25 9.67 5.63
CA TYR A 105 2.92 9.08 4.47
C TYR A 105 3.22 10.07 3.35
N GLY A 106 2.95 11.37 3.54
CA GLY A 106 3.23 12.42 2.56
C GLY A 106 2.33 12.37 1.32
N VAL A 107 1.09 11.90 1.48
CA VAL A 107 0.08 11.88 0.41
C VAL A 107 -0.78 13.14 0.50
N PRO A 108 -1.03 13.87 -0.60
CA PRO A 108 -1.96 15.00 -0.59
C PRO A 108 -3.34 14.57 -0.11
N SER A 109 -3.92 15.30 0.86
CA SER A 109 -5.22 14.96 1.47
C SER A 109 -6.33 14.82 0.42
N ALA A 110 -6.40 15.74 -0.53
CA ALA A 110 -7.38 15.69 -1.62
C ALA A 110 -7.27 14.40 -2.45
N LEU A 111 -6.04 13.95 -2.76
CA LEU A 111 -5.82 12.68 -3.45
C LEU A 111 -6.25 11.49 -2.60
N ALA A 112 -5.90 11.49 -1.31
CA ALA A 112 -6.27 10.43 -0.38
C ALA A 112 -7.79 10.24 -0.29
N HIS A 113 -8.52 11.33 -0.08
CA HIS A 113 -10.00 11.33 -0.06
C HIS A 113 -10.60 10.85 -1.38
N ALA A 114 -10.06 11.33 -2.50
CA ALA A 114 -10.54 10.95 -3.83
C ALA A 114 -10.34 9.46 -4.12
N VAL A 115 -9.22 8.88 -3.68
CA VAL A 115 -8.95 7.44 -3.79
C VAL A 115 -9.94 6.65 -2.94
N VAL A 116 -10.09 6.95 -1.65
CA VAL A 116 -11.05 6.25 -0.77
C VAL A 116 -12.48 6.34 -1.33
N ARG A 117 -12.87 7.52 -1.84
CA ARG A 117 -14.16 7.68 -2.51
C ARG A 117 -14.33 6.75 -3.71
N HIS A 118 -13.32 6.66 -4.55
CA HIS A 118 -13.36 5.82 -5.75
C HIS A 118 -13.41 4.33 -5.40
N GLU A 119 -12.59 3.90 -4.44
CA GLU A 119 -12.43 2.50 -4.07
C GLU A 119 -13.66 1.90 -3.37
N SER A 120 -14.25 2.64 -2.46
CA SER A 120 -15.32 2.08 -1.60
C SER A 120 -16.51 3.02 -1.38
N ASN A 121 -16.45 4.26 -1.89
CA ASN A 121 -17.39 5.30 -1.48
C ASN A 121 -17.48 5.45 0.05
N PHE A 122 -16.34 5.35 0.74
CA PHE A 122 -16.19 5.38 2.20
C PHE A 122 -16.88 4.23 2.95
N GLN A 123 -17.14 3.11 2.31
CA GLN A 123 -17.74 1.94 2.95
C GLN A 123 -16.65 0.96 3.43
N PRO A 124 -16.54 0.66 4.74
CA PRO A 124 -15.44 -0.14 5.28
C PRO A 124 -15.57 -1.63 4.97
N ASN A 125 -16.79 -2.11 4.74
CA ASN A 125 -17.09 -3.55 4.60
C ASN A 125 -17.13 -4.04 3.15
N VAL A 126 -16.66 -3.23 2.19
CA VAL A 126 -16.63 -3.61 0.77
C VAL A 126 -15.56 -4.67 0.53
N ARG A 127 -15.89 -5.67 -0.27
CA ARG A 127 -14.97 -6.67 -0.79
C ARG A 127 -15.01 -6.68 -2.30
N GLY A 128 -13.87 -6.49 -2.93
CA GLY A 128 -13.71 -6.57 -4.38
C GLY A 128 -13.69 -8.02 -4.88
N LYS A 129 -13.94 -8.19 -6.18
CA LYS A 129 -14.01 -9.52 -6.83
C LYS A 129 -12.67 -10.27 -6.82
N ALA A 130 -11.55 -9.55 -6.83
CA ALA A 130 -10.21 -10.13 -6.78
C ALA A 130 -9.62 -10.18 -5.36
N GLY A 131 -10.49 -10.02 -4.32
CA GLY A 131 -10.11 -10.14 -2.91
C GLY A 131 -9.63 -8.86 -2.27
N GLU A 132 -9.87 -7.72 -2.90
CA GLU A 132 -9.64 -6.40 -2.32
C GLU A 132 -10.55 -6.16 -1.11
N ILE A 133 -10.08 -5.42 -0.09
CA ILE A 133 -10.76 -5.28 1.19
C ILE A 133 -10.84 -3.83 1.61
N GLY A 134 -12.04 -3.42 2.03
CA GLY A 134 -12.30 -2.24 2.84
C GLY A 134 -12.20 -0.91 2.12
N LEU A 135 -11.95 0.15 2.90
CA LEU A 135 -12.01 1.55 2.46
C LEU A 135 -11.10 1.87 1.27
N MET A 136 -9.92 1.30 1.23
CA MET A 136 -8.92 1.53 0.18
C MET A 136 -8.72 0.31 -0.73
N GLN A 137 -9.61 -0.68 -0.67
CA GLN A 137 -9.60 -1.89 -1.50
C GLN A 137 -8.20 -2.51 -1.64
N ILE A 138 -7.52 -2.68 -0.50
CA ILE A 138 -6.20 -3.28 -0.46
C ILE A 138 -6.27 -4.81 -0.38
N LYS A 139 -5.44 -5.51 -1.14
CA LYS A 139 -5.32 -6.98 -1.04
C LYS A 139 -4.50 -7.38 0.18
N LEU A 140 -4.84 -8.53 0.79
CA LEU A 140 -4.09 -9.05 1.93
C LEU A 140 -2.60 -9.27 1.58
N SER A 141 -2.30 -9.79 0.39
CA SER A 141 -0.92 -9.96 -0.09
C SER A 141 -0.17 -8.64 -0.19
N THR A 142 -0.83 -7.59 -0.69
CA THR A 142 -0.25 -6.24 -0.76
C THR A 142 0.02 -5.68 0.62
N ALA A 143 -0.94 -5.77 1.54
CA ALA A 143 -0.77 -5.32 2.93
C ALA A 143 0.37 -6.08 3.63
N ARG A 144 0.47 -7.38 3.43
CA ARG A 144 1.58 -8.20 3.97
C ARG A 144 2.94 -7.78 3.42
N GLY A 145 3.05 -7.49 2.13
CA GLY A 145 4.26 -6.93 1.52
C GLY A 145 4.67 -5.59 2.11
N LEU A 146 3.74 -4.87 2.75
CA LEU A 146 3.98 -3.59 3.46
C LEU A 146 4.21 -3.77 4.97
N GLY A 147 4.25 -5.02 5.47
CA GLY A 147 4.50 -5.33 6.88
C GLY A 147 3.25 -5.62 7.71
N TYR A 148 2.09 -5.83 7.10
CA TYR A 148 0.90 -6.28 7.82
C TYR A 148 1.02 -7.75 8.21
N THR A 149 0.84 -8.07 9.49
CA THR A 149 0.94 -9.44 10.03
C THR A 149 -0.41 -10.05 10.41
N GLY A 150 -1.49 -9.25 10.32
CA GLY A 150 -2.82 -9.69 10.71
C GLY A 150 -3.54 -10.54 9.65
N SER A 151 -4.78 -10.90 9.98
CA SER A 151 -5.68 -11.65 9.10
C SER A 151 -6.41 -10.76 8.09
N ALA A 152 -7.03 -11.37 7.06
CA ALA A 152 -7.91 -10.65 6.14
C ALA A 152 -9.06 -9.91 6.85
N LYS A 153 -9.59 -10.48 7.94
CA LYS A 153 -10.64 -9.86 8.75
C LYS A 153 -10.17 -8.53 9.37
N GLY A 154 -8.91 -8.45 9.82
CA GLY A 154 -8.35 -7.23 10.39
C GLY A 154 -8.20 -6.07 9.38
N LEU A 155 -8.21 -6.35 8.07
CA LEU A 155 -8.21 -5.31 7.04
C LEU A 155 -9.59 -4.64 6.83
N TYR A 156 -10.66 -5.13 7.44
CA TYR A 156 -11.94 -4.41 7.47
C TYR A 156 -11.96 -3.31 8.56
N GLU A 157 -10.99 -3.35 9.48
CA GLU A 157 -10.82 -2.28 10.47
C GLU A 157 -10.37 -0.99 9.77
N PRO A 158 -11.15 0.11 9.89
CA PRO A 158 -10.88 1.34 9.14
C PRO A 158 -9.47 1.90 9.31
N SER A 159 -8.97 1.93 10.55
CA SER A 159 -7.63 2.45 10.84
C SER A 159 -6.53 1.62 10.18
N THR A 160 -6.62 0.29 10.28
CA THR A 160 -5.68 -0.64 9.66
C THR A 160 -5.73 -0.54 8.13
N ASN A 161 -6.93 -0.52 7.57
CA ASN A 161 -7.13 -0.44 6.11
C ASN A 161 -6.53 0.83 5.52
N ILE A 162 -6.88 1.99 6.11
CA ILE A 162 -6.37 3.29 5.66
C ILE A 162 -4.85 3.37 5.86
N GLN A 163 -4.30 2.84 6.94
CA GLN A 163 -2.86 2.82 7.18
C GLN A 163 -2.11 2.11 6.06
N PHE A 164 -2.46 0.87 5.76
CA PHE A 164 -1.74 0.08 4.74
C PHE A 164 -2.07 0.52 3.32
N GLY A 165 -3.32 0.92 3.06
CA GLY A 165 -3.72 1.50 1.78
C GLY A 165 -3.00 2.81 1.48
N MET A 166 -2.84 3.68 2.49
CA MET A 166 -2.12 4.94 2.35
C MET A 166 -0.62 4.73 2.15
N LYS A 167 -0.03 3.76 2.84
CA LYS A 167 1.37 3.36 2.63
C LYS A 167 1.61 2.86 1.20
N TYR A 168 0.66 2.08 0.65
CA TYR A 168 0.70 1.64 -0.74
C TYR A 168 0.56 2.80 -1.73
N LEU A 169 -0.38 3.73 -1.46
CA LEU A 169 -0.60 4.92 -2.28
C LEU A 169 0.61 5.86 -2.31
N ALA A 170 1.28 6.05 -1.18
CA ALA A 170 2.51 6.84 -1.10
C ALA A 170 3.65 6.25 -1.95
N GLN A 171 3.80 4.92 -1.96
CA GLN A 171 4.75 4.25 -2.84
C GLN A 171 4.35 4.40 -4.31
N ALA A 172 3.06 4.25 -4.63
CA ALA A 172 2.52 4.49 -5.97
C ALA A 172 2.80 5.93 -6.44
N GLN A 173 2.69 6.92 -5.55
CA GLN A 173 2.98 8.32 -5.84
C GLN A 173 4.46 8.54 -6.23
N LYS A 174 5.38 7.98 -5.46
CA LYS A 174 6.82 8.04 -5.77
C LYS A 174 7.12 7.40 -7.14
N LEU A 175 6.60 6.20 -7.37
CA LEU A 175 6.81 5.46 -8.61
C LEU A 175 6.08 6.07 -9.83
N GLY A 176 5.02 6.83 -9.59
CA GLY A 176 4.25 7.55 -10.61
C GLY A 176 4.77 8.95 -10.92
N GLY A 177 5.95 9.33 -10.40
CA GLY A 177 6.56 10.64 -10.63
C GLY A 177 5.78 11.80 -9.99
N GLY A 178 5.03 11.56 -8.91
CA GLY A 178 4.25 12.57 -8.21
C GLY A 178 2.98 13.03 -8.94
N SER A 179 2.78 12.68 -10.20
CA SER A 179 1.58 13.05 -10.95
C SER A 179 0.37 12.22 -10.51
N THR A 180 -0.82 12.84 -10.47
CA THR A 180 -2.06 12.14 -10.10
C THR A 180 -2.30 10.89 -10.95
N CYS A 181 -2.20 11.00 -12.28
CA CYS A 181 -2.48 9.85 -13.15
C CYS A 181 -1.38 8.79 -13.11
N GLY A 182 -0.11 9.18 -12.93
CA GLY A 182 0.98 8.24 -12.67
C GLY A 182 0.78 7.48 -11.37
N THR A 183 0.39 8.18 -10.30
CA THR A 183 0.03 7.58 -9.01
C THR A 183 -1.12 6.56 -9.15
N ILE A 184 -2.20 6.95 -9.82
CA ILE A 184 -3.36 6.07 -10.02
C ILE A 184 -3.03 4.86 -10.88
N LEU A 185 -2.20 5.01 -11.91
CA LEU A 185 -1.70 3.87 -12.68
C LEU A 185 -1.00 2.85 -11.78
N LYS A 186 -0.05 3.33 -10.97
CA LYS A 186 0.72 2.48 -10.05
C LYS A 186 -0.14 1.87 -8.96
N TYR A 187 -1.12 2.59 -8.46
CA TYR A 187 -2.05 2.11 -7.44
C TYR A 187 -2.97 1.01 -7.98
N ASN A 188 -3.62 1.26 -9.12
CA ASN A 188 -4.64 0.38 -9.69
C ASN A 188 -4.06 -0.82 -10.46
N ALA A 189 -3.05 -0.59 -11.29
CA ALA A 189 -2.46 -1.63 -12.14
C ALA A 189 -1.21 -2.28 -11.53
N GLY A 190 -0.81 -1.85 -10.31
CA GLY A 190 0.37 -2.32 -9.61
C GLY A 190 1.61 -1.47 -9.86
N HIS A 191 2.54 -1.49 -8.92
CA HIS A 191 3.74 -0.66 -8.92
C HIS A 191 4.66 -0.89 -10.14
N GLY A 192 4.60 -2.07 -10.76
CA GLY A 192 5.36 -2.39 -11.99
C GLY A 192 4.75 -1.85 -13.29
N ALA A 193 3.50 -1.32 -13.26
CA ALA A 193 2.84 -0.85 -14.47
C ALA A 193 3.56 0.35 -15.09
N THR A 194 3.85 0.29 -16.39
CA THR A 194 4.58 1.35 -17.12
C THR A 194 3.72 2.08 -18.16
N ARG A 195 2.60 1.47 -18.57
CA ARG A 195 1.72 2.02 -19.59
C ARG A 195 0.33 2.25 -19.05
N MET A 196 -0.23 3.44 -19.32
CA MET A 196 -1.61 3.75 -18.98
C MET A 196 -2.56 2.82 -19.75
N ASN A 197 -3.47 2.19 -19.00
CA ASN A 197 -4.55 1.36 -19.54
C ASN A 197 -5.90 2.08 -19.40
N PRO A 198 -6.95 1.68 -20.15
CA PRO A 198 -8.26 2.35 -20.12
C PRO A 198 -8.89 2.39 -18.72
N ILE A 199 -8.71 1.35 -17.90
CA ILE A 199 -9.26 1.26 -16.54
C ILE A 199 -8.59 2.31 -15.66
N SER A 200 -7.26 2.34 -15.63
CA SER A 200 -6.50 3.33 -14.84
C SER A 200 -6.72 4.76 -15.34
N ALA A 201 -6.91 4.97 -16.65
CA ALA A 201 -7.25 6.27 -17.21
C ALA A 201 -8.63 6.77 -16.72
N LYS A 202 -9.65 5.91 -16.75
CA LYS A 202 -10.98 6.21 -16.21
C LYS A 202 -10.93 6.49 -14.71
N TYR A 203 -10.19 5.69 -13.96
CA TYR A 203 -9.98 5.91 -12.53
C TYR A 203 -9.31 7.27 -12.28
N CYS A 204 -8.22 7.59 -13.00
CA CYS A 204 -7.58 8.90 -12.87
C CYS A 204 -8.54 10.06 -13.14
N SER A 205 -9.39 9.95 -14.17
CA SER A 205 -10.39 10.98 -14.48
C SER A 205 -11.38 11.16 -13.33
N SER A 206 -11.87 10.07 -12.72
CA SER A 206 -12.77 10.12 -11.56
C SER A 206 -12.11 10.78 -10.35
N VAL A 207 -10.86 10.41 -10.05
CA VAL A 207 -10.08 11.00 -8.94
C VAL A 207 -9.89 12.51 -9.15
N LYS A 208 -9.47 12.91 -10.35
CA LYS A 208 -9.30 14.34 -10.68
C LYS A 208 -10.61 15.12 -10.59
N ALA A 209 -11.73 14.53 -11.02
CA ALA A 209 -13.03 15.16 -10.89
C ALA A 209 -13.41 15.38 -9.42
N TYR A 210 -13.20 14.36 -8.59
CA TYR A 210 -13.50 14.47 -7.16
C TYR A 210 -12.59 15.46 -6.45
N MET A 211 -11.28 15.48 -6.74
CA MET A 211 -10.33 16.45 -6.17
C MET A 211 -10.70 17.90 -6.48
N ARG A 212 -11.32 18.17 -7.65
CA ARG A 212 -11.80 19.52 -7.99
C ARG A 212 -13.08 19.93 -7.26
N ALA A 213 -13.81 18.96 -6.72
CA ALA A 213 -15.08 19.19 -6.01
C ALA A 213 -14.91 19.32 -4.48
N LEU A 214 -13.69 19.10 -3.96
CA LEU A 214 -13.34 19.31 -2.55
C LEU A 214 -13.07 20.77 -2.26
#